data_407d86760ffc5d15c518856d458cf4aa
#
_entry.id   407d86760ffc5d15c518856d458cf4aa
#
_cell.length_a   1.000
_cell.length_b   1.000
_cell.length_c   1.000
_cell.angle_alpha   90.00
_cell.angle_beta   90.00
_cell.angle_gamma   90.00
#
_symmetry.space_group_name_H-M   'P 1'
#
loop_
_entity.id
_entity.type
_entity.pdbx_description
1 polymer ?
#
loop_
_entity_poly.entity_id
_entity_poly.type
_entity_poly.pdbx_seq_one_letter_code
_entity_poly.pdbx_strand_id
1 'polypeptide(L)'
;MTDEMYKELKERLAEEGLICKRKDFNESVKGQAKRKELFFLDRAHAHFKDRQEILFKLSSSRDWDDWTNHNLCMISYGWENIRKLVLWSYGVNIIRHLPDDKQDEINDFAIKSIDNVFDQYSKLWDK
;
A
#
# COMPACT_ATOMS: atom_id res chain seq x y z
N MET A 1 10.11 -19.33 6.12
CA MET A 1 11.55 -19.60 6.07
C MET A 1 12.23 -18.79 7.16
N THR A 2 13.05 -19.42 7.98
CA THR A 2 13.82 -18.71 8.99
C THR A 2 15.01 -18.00 8.35
N ASP A 3 15.53 -16.96 9.01
CA ASP A 3 16.71 -16.22 8.52
C ASP A 3 17.92 -17.15 8.37
N GLU A 4 18.08 -18.13 9.26
CA GLU A 4 19.13 -19.14 9.18
C GLU A 4 18.97 -20.02 7.93
N MET A 5 17.77 -20.47 7.64
CA MET A 5 17.50 -21.28 6.45
C MET A 5 17.78 -20.49 5.16
N TYR A 6 17.39 -19.24 5.13
CA TYR A 6 17.64 -18.36 4.00
C TYR A 6 19.15 -18.13 3.81
N LYS A 7 19.87 -17.87 4.90
CA LYS A 7 21.31 -17.65 4.89
C LYS A 7 22.06 -18.90 4.43
N GLU A 8 21.67 -20.06 4.94
CA GLU A 8 22.23 -21.35 4.56
C GLU A 8 22.00 -21.65 3.08
N LEU A 9 20.80 -21.41 2.58
CA LEU A 9 20.48 -21.57 1.17
C LEU A 9 21.33 -20.65 0.29
N LYS A 10 21.51 -19.42 0.70
CA LYS A 10 22.32 -18.43 0.01
C LYS A 10 23.80 -18.83 -0.05
N GLU A 11 24.34 -19.33 1.05
CA GLU A 11 25.71 -19.82 1.13
C GLU A 11 25.89 -21.05 0.24
N ARG A 12 24.93 -21.97 0.26
CA ARG A 12 24.96 -23.17 -0.57
C ARG A 12 24.94 -22.84 -2.05
N LEU A 13 24.13 -21.89 -2.46
CA LEU A 13 24.07 -21.41 -3.84
C LEU A 13 25.38 -20.75 -4.28
N ALA A 14 26.03 -20.04 -3.38
CA ALA A 14 27.34 -19.44 -3.62
C ALA A 14 28.40 -20.50 -3.84
N GLU A 15 28.42 -21.54 -2.99
CA GLU A 15 29.38 -22.64 -3.08
C GLU A 15 29.22 -23.46 -4.36
N GLU A 16 28.00 -23.63 -4.84
CA GLU A 16 27.72 -24.37 -6.06
C GLU A 16 27.98 -23.58 -7.34
N GLY A 17 28.39 -22.32 -7.23
CA GLY A 17 28.61 -21.46 -8.38
C GLY A 17 27.36 -21.07 -9.12
N LEU A 18 26.20 -21.33 -8.53
CA LEU A 18 24.89 -21.01 -9.12
C LEU A 18 24.39 -19.62 -8.72
N ILE A 19 25.11 -18.97 -7.82
CA ILE A 19 24.66 -17.73 -7.20
C ILE A 19 24.40 -16.62 -8.21
N CYS A 20 25.24 -16.52 -9.26
CA CYS A 20 25.08 -15.47 -10.25
C CYS A 20 23.77 -15.61 -11.05
N LYS A 21 23.49 -16.81 -11.56
CA LYS A 21 22.26 -17.08 -12.31
C LYS A 21 21.02 -16.94 -11.44
N ARG A 22 21.08 -17.47 -10.21
CA ARG A 22 19.95 -17.40 -9.29
C ARG A 22 19.77 -16.00 -8.71
N LYS A 23 20.85 -15.28 -8.52
CA LYS A 23 20.80 -13.89 -8.10
C LYS A 23 20.11 -13.04 -9.16
N ASP A 24 20.49 -13.20 -10.41
CA ASP A 24 19.85 -12.48 -11.52
C ASP A 24 18.37 -12.84 -11.64
N PHE A 25 18.04 -14.12 -11.52
CA PHE A 25 16.65 -14.58 -11.51
C PHE A 25 15.86 -13.97 -10.34
N ASN A 26 16.42 -14.05 -9.12
CA ASN A 26 15.75 -13.51 -7.93
C ASN A 26 15.59 -12.00 -7.98
N GLU A 27 16.57 -11.28 -8.50
CA GLU A 27 16.48 -9.83 -8.68
C GLU A 27 15.43 -9.47 -9.71
N SER A 28 15.33 -10.24 -10.80
CA SER A 28 14.29 -10.04 -11.81
C SER A 28 12.89 -10.29 -11.23
N VAL A 29 12.72 -11.38 -10.50
CA VAL A 29 11.45 -11.70 -9.83
C VAL A 29 11.11 -10.66 -8.78
N LYS A 30 12.07 -10.27 -7.95
CA LYS A 30 11.89 -9.20 -6.96
C LYS A 30 11.56 -7.87 -7.62
N GLY A 31 12.21 -7.56 -8.74
CA GLY A 31 11.94 -6.35 -9.48
C GLY A 31 10.52 -6.32 -10.03
N GLN A 32 10.04 -7.43 -10.57
CA GLN A 32 8.65 -7.56 -11.05
C GLN A 32 7.64 -7.44 -9.90
N ALA A 33 7.88 -8.15 -8.80
CA ALA A 33 7.03 -8.08 -7.62
C ALA A 33 7.01 -6.67 -7.04
N LYS A 34 8.16 -6.01 -6.96
CA LYS A 34 8.27 -4.65 -6.47
C LYS A 34 7.54 -3.66 -7.36
N ARG A 35 7.61 -3.82 -8.68
CA ARG A 35 6.85 -2.99 -9.63
C ARG A 35 5.35 -3.16 -9.40
N LYS A 36 4.88 -4.40 -9.28
CA LYS A 36 3.47 -4.66 -9.01
C LYS A 36 3.04 -4.02 -7.70
N GLU A 37 3.83 -4.15 -6.64
CA GLU A 37 3.53 -3.54 -5.34
C GLU A 37 3.46 -2.02 -5.40
N LEU A 38 4.31 -1.39 -6.23
CA LEU A 38 4.35 0.06 -6.37
C LEU A 38 3.27 0.60 -7.31
N PHE A 39 2.96 -0.13 -8.39
CA PHE A 39 2.17 0.43 -9.49
C PHE A 39 0.77 -0.19 -9.65
N PHE A 40 0.53 -1.35 -9.06
CA PHE A 40 -0.77 -2.02 -9.21
C PHE A 40 -1.92 -1.15 -8.71
N LEU A 41 -1.76 -0.52 -7.54
CA LEU A 41 -2.75 0.38 -6.94
C LEU A 41 -2.42 1.86 -7.16
N ASP A 42 -1.69 2.18 -8.22
CA ASP A 42 -1.16 3.51 -8.48
C ASP A 42 -2.27 4.56 -8.61
N ARG A 43 -3.31 4.26 -9.35
CA ARG A 43 -4.46 5.15 -9.55
C ARG A 43 -5.20 5.43 -8.24
N ALA A 44 -5.39 4.39 -7.43
CA ALA A 44 -6.02 4.53 -6.12
C ALA A 44 -5.13 5.32 -5.15
N HIS A 45 -3.83 5.08 -5.18
CA HIS A 45 -2.88 5.80 -4.33
C HIS A 45 -2.83 7.30 -4.67
N ALA A 46 -2.83 7.63 -5.96
CA ALA A 46 -2.89 9.02 -6.42
C ALA A 46 -4.16 9.71 -5.93
N HIS A 47 -5.29 9.03 -6.03
CA HIS A 47 -6.57 9.55 -5.54
C HIS A 47 -6.54 9.79 -4.02
N PHE A 48 -5.95 8.86 -3.26
CA PHE A 48 -5.77 9.02 -1.82
C PHE A 48 -4.95 10.27 -1.49
N LYS A 49 -3.84 10.46 -2.18
CA LYS A 49 -2.98 11.64 -1.97
C LYS A 49 -3.71 12.94 -2.26
N ASP A 50 -4.49 12.99 -3.31
CA ASP A 50 -5.28 14.18 -3.66
C ASP A 50 -6.29 14.50 -2.56
N ARG A 51 -7.00 13.52 -2.07
CA ARG A 51 -7.95 13.69 -0.97
C ARG A 51 -7.26 14.13 0.32
N GLN A 52 -6.13 13.51 0.63
CA GLN A 52 -5.34 13.86 1.81
C GLN A 52 -4.83 15.30 1.75
N GLU A 53 -4.39 15.75 0.58
CA GLU A 53 -3.90 17.11 0.38
C GLU A 53 -5.02 18.14 0.60
N ILE A 54 -6.21 17.91 0.07
CA ILE A 54 -7.38 18.75 0.30
C ILE A 54 -7.68 18.83 1.79
N LEU A 55 -7.60 17.69 2.47
CA LEU A 55 -7.85 17.60 3.89
C LEU A 55 -6.87 18.45 4.72
N PHE A 56 -5.59 18.37 4.40
CA PHE A 56 -4.57 19.16 5.08
C PHE A 56 -4.72 20.66 4.82
N LYS A 57 -5.12 21.04 3.61
CA LYS A 57 -5.41 22.44 3.29
C LYS A 57 -6.58 22.97 4.11
N LEU A 58 -7.63 22.18 4.27
CA LEU A 58 -8.77 22.54 5.12
C LEU A 58 -8.37 22.64 6.58
N SER A 59 -7.53 21.74 7.06
CA SER A 59 -7.08 21.74 8.45
C SER A 59 -6.22 22.96 8.78
N SER A 60 -5.41 23.44 7.85
CA SER A 60 -4.52 24.59 8.09
C SER A 60 -5.29 25.91 8.22
N SER A 61 -6.54 25.96 7.78
CA SER A 61 -7.40 27.16 7.86
C SER A 61 -8.28 27.20 9.10
N ARG A 62 -8.21 26.20 9.98
CA ARG A 62 -9.06 26.09 11.16
C ARG A 62 -8.22 25.93 12.42
N ASP A 63 -8.73 26.46 13.53
CA ASP A 63 -8.20 26.17 14.86
C ASP A 63 -8.68 24.78 15.27
N TRP A 64 -7.78 23.83 15.25
CA TRP A 64 -8.08 22.44 15.59
C TRP A 64 -7.59 22.14 16.99
N ASP A 65 -8.40 21.40 17.74
CA ASP A 65 -8.00 20.91 19.05
C ASP A 65 -6.96 19.78 18.92
N ASP A 66 -6.35 19.39 20.03
CA ASP A 66 -5.32 18.36 20.06
C ASP A 66 -5.83 17.02 19.54
N TRP A 67 -7.09 16.70 19.83
CA TRP A 67 -7.70 15.45 19.37
C TRP A 67 -7.82 15.43 17.85
N THR A 68 -8.29 16.51 17.27
CA THR A 68 -8.44 16.62 15.82
C THR A 68 -7.09 16.58 15.12
N ASN A 69 -6.10 17.30 15.64
CA ASN A 69 -4.74 17.27 15.12
C ASN A 69 -4.16 15.85 15.17
N HIS A 70 -4.39 15.12 16.27
CA HIS A 70 -3.93 13.75 16.39
C HIS A 70 -4.57 12.85 15.31
N ASN A 71 -5.88 12.96 15.10
CA ASN A 71 -6.58 12.18 14.10
C ASN A 71 -6.13 12.51 12.68
N LEU A 72 -5.83 13.77 12.39
CA LEU A 72 -5.25 14.16 11.11
C LEU A 72 -3.88 13.53 10.88
N CYS A 73 -3.06 13.48 11.92
CA CYS A 73 -1.77 12.78 11.86
C CYS A 73 -1.96 11.29 11.56
N MET A 74 -3.00 10.69 12.13
CA MET A 74 -3.31 9.27 11.87
C MET A 74 -3.72 8.99 10.43
N ILE A 75 -4.15 9.99 9.69
CA ILE A 75 -4.46 9.85 8.26
C ILE A 75 -3.21 9.42 7.47
N SER A 76 -2.01 9.72 7.97
CA SER A 76 -0.79 9.23 7.33
C SER A 76 -0.74 7.71 7.21
N TYR A 77 -1.45 7.00 8.08
CA TYR A 77 -1.60 5.55 8.05
C TYR A 77 -2.81 5.09 7.22
N GLY A 78 -3.60 6.03 6.73
CA GLY A 78 -4.85 5.73 6.02
C GLY A 78 -4.65 4.92 4.76
N TRP A 79 -3.61 5.23 3.98
CA TRP A 79 -3.30 4.47 2.78
C TRP A 79 -3.00 3.00 3.12
N GLU A 80 -2.25 2.76 4.16
CA GLU A 80 -1.92 1.40 4.60
C GLU A 80 -3.20 0.64 4.96
N ASN A 81 -4.14 1.29 5.62
CA ASN A 81 -5.43 0.70 5.97
C ASN A 81 -6.28 0.42 4.74
N ILE A 82 -6.32 1.32 3.77
CA ILE A 82 -7.01 1.11 2.50
C ILE A 82 -6.41 -0.08 1.75
N ARG A 83 -5.09 -0.14 1.68
CA ARG A 83 -4.38 -1.24 1.03
C ARG A 83 -4.74 -2.59 1.67
N LYS A 84 -4.73 -2.66 2.99
CA LYS A 84 -5.10 -3.87 3.74
C LYS A 84 -6.55 -4.26 3.50
N LEU A 85 -7.45 -3.30 3.46
CA LEU A 85 -8.87 -3.54 3.18
C LEU A 85 -9.05 -4.14 1.77
N VAL A 86 -8.37 -3.61 0.79
CA VAL A 86 -8.40 -4.11 -0.59
C VAL A 86 -7.91 -5.57 -0.62
N LEU A 87 -6.75 -5.84 -0.04
CA LEU A 87 -6.18 -7.19 0.01
C LEU A 87 -7.14 -8.18 0.69
N TRP A 88 -7.68 -7.78 1.82
CA TRP A 88 -8.62 -8.60 2.58
C TRP A 88 -9.89 -8.88 1.76
N SER A 89 -10.41 -7.88 1.07
CA SER A 89 -11.63 -8.00 0.26
C SER A 89 -11.47 -8.98 -0.90
N TYR A 90 -10.26 -9.11 -1.42
CA TYR A 90 -9.94 -10.06 -2.49
C TYR A 90 -9.32 -11.37 -1.97
N GLY A 91 -9.29 -11.57 -0.66
CA GLY A 91 -8.85 -12.81 -0.03
C GLY A 91 -7.36 -13.09 -0.16
N VAL A 92 -6.55 -12.05 -0.27
CA VAL A 92 -5.09 -12.18 -0.41
C VAL A 92 -4.36 -11.37 0.66
N ASN A 93 -3.09 -11.68 0.88
CA ASN A 93 -2.27 -11.02 1.91
C ASN A 93 -1.29 -10.00 1.35
N ILE A 94 -0.95 -10.10 0.08
CA ILE A 94 0.03 -9.22 -0.57
C ILE A 94 -0.46 -8.84 -1.97
N ILE A 95 -0.03 -7.68 -2.44
CA ILE A 95 -0.44 -7.13 -3.74
C ILE A 95 -0.07 -8.06 -4.89
N ARG A 96 1.05 -8.76 -4.76
CA ARG A 96 1.52 -9.70 -5.77
C ARG A 96 0.49 -10.78 -6.13
N HIS A 97 -0.39 -11.14 -5.18
CA HIS A 97 -1.41 -12.16 -5.37
C HIS A 97 -2.73 -11.63 -5.92
N LEU A 98 -2.86 -10.32 -6.10
CA LEU A 98 -4.04 -9.75 -6.73
C LEU A 98 -4.08 -10.13 -8.21
N PRO A 99 -5.27 -10.41 -8.79
CA PRO A 99 -5.37 -10.77 -10.21
C PRO A 99 -5.07 -9.59 -11.12
N ASP A 100 -4.15 -9.77 -12.06
CA ASP A 100 -3.70 -8.71 -12.97
C ASP A 100 -4.80 -8.24 -13.91
N ASP A 101 -5.68 -9.14 -14.32
CA ASP A 101 -6.79 -8.85 -15.23
C ASP A 101 -7.91 -8.03 -14.59
N LYS A 102 -7.86 -7.84 -13.27
CA LYS A 102 -8.85 -7.07 -12.51
C LYS A 102 -8.28 -5.78 -11.92
N GLN A 103 -7.16 -5.31 -12.42
CA GLN A 103 -6.50 -4.12 -11.87
C GLN A 103 -7.42 -2.91 -11.81
N ASP A 104 -8.16 -2.62 -12.88
CA ASP A 104 -9.07 -1.48 -12.91
C ASP A 104 -10.21 -1.62 -11.90
N GLU A 105 -10.81 -2.81 -11.82
CA GLU A 105 -11.87 -3.10 -10.85
C GLU A 105 -11.38 -2.91 -9.42
N ILE A 106 -10.18 -3.41 -9.12
CA ILE A 106 -9.58 -3.32 -7.79
C ILE A 106 -9.27 -1.88 -7.43
N ASN A 107 -8.73 -1.09 -8.37
CA ASN A 107 -8.49 0.34 -8.16
C ASN A 107 -9.80 1.09 -7.95
N ASP A 108 -10.85 0.80 -8.70
CA ASP A 108 -12.16 1.41 -8.54
C ASP A 108 -12.75 1.12 -7.16
N PHE A 109 -12.62 -0.11 -6.68
CA PHE A 109 -13.02 -0.49 -5.34
C PHE A 109 -12.24 0.30 -4.27
N ALA A 110 -10.93 0.41 -4.44
CA ALA A 110 -10.07 1.15 -3.54
C ALA A 110 -10.45 2.64 -3.51
N ILE A 111 -10.68 3.25 -4.66
CA ILE A 111 -11.09 4.66 -4.78
C ILE A 111 -12.41 4.90 -4.07
N LYS A 112 -13.37 4.02 -4.26
CA LYS A 112 -14.66 4.10 -3.60
C LYS A 112 -14.52 4.02 -2.08
N SER A 113 -13.66 3.12 -1.60
CA SER A 113 -13.38 2.98 -0.18
C SER A 113 -12.71 4.25 0.39
N ILE A 114 -11.78 4.83 -0.35
CA ILE A 114 -11.12 6.08 0.02
C ILE A 114 -12.16 7.20 0.17
N ASP A 115 -13.03 7.36 -0.82
CA ASP A 115 -14.06 8.39 -0.78
C ASP A 115 -15.00 8.23 0.41
N ASN A 116 -15.38 7.00 0.72
CA ASN A 116 -16.23 6.70 1.88
C ASN A 116 -15.57 7.13 3.18
N VAL A 117 -14.28 6.85 3.35
CA VAL A 117 -13.54 7.22 4.55
C VAL A 117 -13.42 8.73 4.67
N PHE A 118 -13.02 9.42 3.60
CA PHE A 118 -12.86 10.87 3.64
C PHE A 118 -14.20 11.60 3.80
N ASP A 119 -15.28 11.08 3.25
CA ASP A 119 -16.62 11.62 3.47
C ASP A 119 -17.02 11.53 4.94
N GLN A 120 -16.66 10.43 5.62
CA GLN A 120 -16.88 10.31 7.05
C GLN A 120 -16.07 11.33 7.86
N TYR A 121 -14.80 11.55 7.49
CA TYR A 121 -13.99 12.59 8.12
C TYR A 121 -14.62 13.97 7.95
N SER A 122 -15.12 14.28 6.76
CA SER A 122 -15.78 15.55 6.49
C SER A 122 -16.99 15.77 7.42
N LYS A 123 -17.77 14.74 7.68
CA LYS A 123 -18.92 14.81 8.60
C LYS A 123 -18.47 15.09 10.04
N LEU A 124 -17.32 14.56 10.46
CA LEU A 124 -16.78 14.80 11.79
C LEU A 124 -16.36 16.27 11.99
N TRP A 125 -16.01 16.96 10.91
CA TRP A 125 -15.56 18.34 11.00
C TRP A 125 -16.67 19.37 10.89
N ASP A 126 -17.79 19.00 10.34
CA ASP A 126 -18.94 19.90 10.20
C ASP A 126 -19.71 20.08 11.52
N LYS A 127 -19.22 19.46 12.57
CA LYS A 127 -19.76 19.64 13.91
C LYS A 127 -19.09 20.88 14.56
#